data_b3cd067d4e063a9d1aebffdcba38570c
#
_entry.id   b3cd067d4e063a9d1aebffdcba38570c
#
_cell.length_a   1.000
_cell.length_b   1.000
_cell.length_c   1.000
_cell.angle_alpha   90.00
_cell.angle_beta   90.00
_cell.angle_gamma   90.00
#
_symmetry.space_group_name_H-M   'P 1'
#
loop_
_entity.id
_entity.type
_entity.pdbx_description
1 polymer ?
#
loop_
_entity_poly.entity_id
_entity_poly.type
_entity_poly.pdbx_seq_one_letter_code
_entity_poly.pdbx_strand_id
1 'polypeptide(L)'
;MGGQQADGLPALSLLPHLRRARDLADRRYADPLRLDELAAAAGVSKYHFLRAFAAVYGLTPAAYLAQRRIERAQDLLRSSNVTVTEVCMLVGYSSLGSFSSKFRQLVGVTPSEYQAKFADGAPRIPGCYVFMHGLSDRKRDG
;
A
#
# COMPACT_ATOMS: atom_id res chain seq x y z
N MET A 1 -1.73 -2.04 -30.82
CA MET A 1 -2.52 -3.05 -30.18
C MET A 1 -1.81 -3.82 -29.09
N GLY A 2 -0.81 -3.22 -28.53
CA GLY A 2 -0.08 -3.85 -27.46
C GLY A 2 -0.95 -4.23 -26.27
N GLY A 3 -1.93 -3.38 -25.93
CA GLY A 3 -2.82 -3.64 -24.81
C GLY A 3 -3.69 -4.87 -25.01
N GLN A 4 -4.18 -5.07 -26.23
CA GLN A 4 -5.00 -6.22 -26.54
C GLN A 4 -4.21 -7.50 -26.52
N GLN A 5 -2.98 -7.44 -26.99
CA GLN A 5 -2.10 -8.60 -26.97
C GLN A 5 -1.78 -9.00 -25.54
N ALA A 6 -1.53 -8.02 -24.69
CA ALA A 6 -1.22 -8.27 -23.28
C ALA A 6 -2.41 -8.90 -22.56
N ASP A 7 -3.64 -8.49 -22.89
CA ASP A 7 -4.85 -9.01 -22.27
C ASP A 7 -5.00 -10.52 -22.44
N GLY A 8 -4.45 -11.09 -23.50
CA GLY A 8 -4.59 -12.52 -23.75
C GLY A 8 -3.50 -13.36 -23.14
N LEU A 9 -2.53 -12.76 -22.43
CA LEU A 9 -1.39 -13.49 -21.91
C LEU A 9 -1.61 -14.01 -20.50
N PRO A 10 -0.95 -15.13 -20.12
CA PRO A 10 -0.97 -15.59 -18.74
C PRO A 10 -0.38 -14.55 -17.80
N ALA A 11 -0.79 -14.58 -16.53
CA ALA A 11 -0.38 -13.60 -15.54
C ALA A 11 1.14 -13.42 -15.46
N LEU A 12 1.91 -14.51 -15.46
CA LEU A 12 3.37 -14.42 -15.38
C LEU A 12 4.00 -13.79 -16.63
N SER A 13 3.37 -13.95 -17.79
CA SER A 13 3.83 -13.29 -19.02
C SER A 13 3.62 -11.79 -18.97
N LEU A 14 2.74 -11.32 -18.09
CA LEU A 14 2.47 -9.90 -17.92
C LEU A 14 3.38 -9.25 -16.88
N LEU A 15 4.32 -10.00 -16.31
CA LEU A 15 5.14 -9.49 -15.21
C LEU A 15 5.82 -8.14 -15.50
N PRO A 16 6.48 -7.94 -16.67
CA PRO A 16 7.06 -6.64 -16.97
C PRO A 16 6.03 -5.51 -17.01
N HIS A 17 4.81 -5.82 -17.50
CA HIS A 17 3.71 -4.86 -17.56
C HIS A 17 3.21 -4.52 -16.16
N LEU A 18 3.05 -5.54 -15.33
CA LEU A 18 2.59 -5.37 -13.96
C LEU A 18 3.61 -4.58 -13.13
N ARG A 19 4.90 -4.79 -13.39
CA ARG A 19 5.94 -4.03 -12.72
C ARG A 19 5.87 -2.54 -13.02
N ARG A 20 5.54 -2.18 -14.26
CA ARG A 20 5.37 -0.77 -14.61
C ARG A 20 4.25 -0.13 -13.78
N ALA A 21 3.13 -0.84 -13.64
CA ALA A 21 2.02 -0.35 -12.84
C ALA A 21 2.40 -0.23 -11.36
N ARG A 22 3.10 -1.24 -10.84
CA ARG A 22 3.57 -1.23 -9.45
C ARG A 22 4.54 -0.08 -9.22
N ASP A 23 5.45 0.15 -10.16
CA ASP A 23 6.41 1.26 -10.04
C ASP A 23 5.68 2.60 -10.04
N LEU A 24 4.64 2.74 -10.83
CA LEU A 24 3.82 3.94 -10.82
C LEU A 24 3.17 4.15 -9.46
N ALA A 25 2.60 3.09 -8.89
CA ALA A 25 2.02 3.15 -7.56
C ALA A 25 3.06 3.52 -6.51
N ASP A 26 4.26 2.98 -6.60
CA ASP A 26 5.35 3.28 -5.67
C ASP A 26 5.80 4.74 -5.75
N ARG A 27 5.82 5.29 -6.95
CA ARG A 27 6.24 6.68 -7.15
C ARG A 27 5.17 7.68 -6.77
N ARG A 28 3.90 7.30 -6.94
CA ARG A 28 2.78 8.23 -6.78
C ARG A 28 1.77 7.74 -5.74
N TYR A 29 2.23 7.06 -4.71
CA TYR A 29 1.32 6.47 -3.73
C TYR A 29 0.45 7.51 -3.03
N ALA A 30 0.93 8.73 -2.88
CA ALA A 30 0.20 9.81 -2.20
C ALA A 30 -0.81 10.50 -3.11
N ASP A 31 -0.78 10.23 -4.41
CA ASP A 31 -1.71 10.80 -5.37
C ASP A 31 -3.02 10.01 -5.38
N PRO A 32 -4.12 10.62 -5.85
CA PRO A 32 -5.38 9.91 -6.00
C PRO A 32 -5.36 9.00 -7.23
N LEU A 33 -4.51 7.99 -7.20
CA LEU A 33 -4.36 7.04 -8.30
C LEU A 33 -5.60 6.18 -8.46
N ARG A 34 -6.05 6.04 -9.69
CA ARG A 34 -7.21 5.25 -10.04
C ARG A 34 -6.76 3.93 -10.65
N LEU A 35 -7.61 2.92 -10.50
CA LEU A 35 -7.36 1.62 -11.11
C LEU A 35 -7.15 1.73 -12.62
N ASP A 36 -7.89 2.65 -13.27
CA ASP A 36 -7.75 2.90 -14.71
C ASP A 36 -6.33 3.31 -15.08
N GLU A 37 -5.75 4.19 -14.28
CA GLU A 37 -4.40 4.70 -14.55
C GLU A 37 -3.35 3.60 -14.40
N LEU A 38 -3.50 2.76 -13.39
CA LEU A 38 -2.59 1.65 -13.17
C LEU A 38 -2.70 0.61 -14.28
N ALA A 39 -3.93 0.30 -14.69
CA ALA A 39 -4.17 -0.64 -15.78
C ALA A 39 -3.59 -0.11 -17.09
N ALA A 40 -3.75 1.19 -17.35
CA ALA A 40 -3.18 1.82 -18.53
C ALA A 40 -1.66 1.73 -18.54
N ALA A 41 -1.02 1.93 -17.38
CA ALA A 41 0.43 1.78 -17.26
C ALA A 41 0.88 0.35 -17.55
N ALA A 42 0.06 -0.63 -17.22
CA ALA A 42 0.34 -2.03 -17.53
C ALA A 42 -0.02 -2.41 -18.97
N GLY A 43 -0.77 -1.54 -19.67
CA GLY A 43 -1.14 -1.82 -21.06
C GLY A 43 -2.20 -2.87 -21.23
N VAL A 44 -3.05 -3.08 -20.20
CA VAL A 44 -4.12 -4.06 -20.24
C VAL A 44 -5.42 -3.44 -19.78
N SER A 45 -6.54 -4.16 -19.99
CA SER A 45 -7.83 -3.72 -19.50
C SER A 45 -7.84 -3.71 -17.96
N LYS A 46 -8.70 -2.88 -17.41
CA LYS A 46 -8.86 -2.75 -15.97
C LYS A 46 -9.17 -4.10 -15.31
N TYR A 47 -10.07 -4.85 -15.90
CA TYR A 47 -10.50 -6.14 -15.38
C TYR A 47 -9.35 -7.15 -15.38
N HIS A 48 -8.66 -7.25 -16.51
CA HIS A 48 -7.53 -8.17 -16.64
C HIS A 48 -6.38 -7.78 -15.69
N PHE A 49 -6.13 -6.48 -15.58
CA PHE A 49 -5.10 -5.97 -14.69
C PHE A 49 -5.35 -6.39 -13.25
N LEU A 50 -6.57 -6.21 -12.77
CA LEU A 50 -6.95 -6.55 -11.40
C LEU A 50 -6.64 -8.01 -11.08
N ARG A 51 -7.04 -8.90 -11.97
CA ARG A 51 -6.86 -10.33 -11.80
C ARG A 51 -5.40 -10.75 -11.88
N ALA A 52 -4.69 -10.23 -12.87
CA ALA A 52 -3.28 -10.57 -13.07
C ALA A 52 -2.41 -10.07 -11.93
N PHE A 53 -2.67 -8.83 -11.48
CA PHE A 53 -1.91 -8.25 -10.38
C PHE A 53 -2.09 -9.08 -9.10
N ALA A 54 -3.33 -9.44 -8.79
CA ALA A 54 -3.62 -10.25 -7.61
C ALA A 54 -2.98 -11.64 -7.71
N ALA A 55 -2.98 -12.23 -8.89
CA ALA A 55 -2.38 -13.55 -9.10
C ALA A 55 -0.86 -13.53 -8.90
N VAL A 56 -0.20 -12.46 -9.35
CA VAL A 56 1.27 -12.36 -9.27
C VAL A 56 1.74 -11.88 -7.91
N TYR A 57 1.08 -10.86 -7.35
CA TYR A 57 1.56 -10.23 -6.11
C TYR A 57 0.80 -10.66 -4.86
N GLY A 58 -0.27 -11.42 -5.01
CA GLY A 58 -1.01 -11.94 -3.86
C GLY A 58 -1.97 -10.97 -3.21
N LEU A 59 -2.13 -9.77 -3.77
CA LEU A 59 -3.07 -8.79 -3.26
C LEU A 59 -3.52 -7.88 -4.40
N THR A 60 -4.67 -7.24 -4.21
CA THR A 60 -5.21 -6.35 -5.25
C THR A 60 -4.36 -5.09 -5.35
N PRO A 61 -4.45 -4.37 -6.49
CA PRO A 61 -3.76 -3.08 -6.61
C PRO A 61 -4.14 -2.08 -5.53
N ALA A 62 -5.43 -2.05 -5.14
CA ALA A 62 -5.89 -1.15 -4.08
C ALA A 62 -5.25 -1.51 -2.74
N ALA A 63 -5.17 -2.79 -2.43
CA ALA A 63 -4.54 -3.26 -1.20
C ALA A 63 -3.04 -2.94 -1.21
N TYR A 64 -2.39 -3.11 -2.34
CA TYR A 64 -0.97 -2.78 -2.48
C TYR A 64 -0.73 -1.30 -2.22
N LEU A 65 -1.55 -0.44 -2.82
CA LEU A 65 -1.43 1.01 -2.63
C LEU A 65 -1.65 1.39 -1.17
N ALA A 66 -2.64 0.77 -0.52
CA ALA A 66 -2.90 1.01 0.90
C ALA A 66 -1.69 0.63 1.74
N GLN A 67 -1.06 -0.50 1.46
CA GLN A 67 0.15 -0.92 2.16
C GLN A 67 1.27 0.09 2.03
N ARG A 68 1.49 0.58 0.81
CA ARG A 68 2.55 1.57 0.57
C ARG A 68 2.29 2.86 1.36
N ARG A 69 1.05 3.31 1.38
CA ARG A 69 0.67 4.51 2.13
C ARG A 69 0.89 4.33 3.63
N ILE A 70 0.46 3.19 4.17
CA ILE A 70 0.59 2.93 5.60
C ILE A 70 2.05 2.71 6.00
N GLU A 71 2.83 2.07 5.15
CA GLU A 71 4.26 1.90 5.35
C GLU A 71 4.96 3.26 5.50
N ARG A 72 4.64 4.17 4.58
CA ARG A 72 5.19 5.52 4.64
C ARG A 72 4.71 6.28 5.87
N ALA A 73 3.44 6.07 6.24
CA ALA A 73 2.90 6.69 7.45
C ALA A 73 3.67 6.26 8.70
N GLN A 74 4.02 4.98 8.79
CA GLN A 74 4.82 4.49 9.90
C GLN A 74 6.17 5.18 9.97
N ASP A 75 6.83 5.35 8.83
CA ASP A 75 8.12 6.04 8.78
C ASP A 75 8.00 7.48 9.28
N LEU A 76 6.96 8.18 8.82
CA LEU A 76 6.73 9.57 9.22
C LEU A 76 6.42 9.69 10.71
N LEU A 77 5.60 8.79 11.22
CA LEU A 77 5.22 8.82 12.63
C LEU A 77 6.39 8.51 13.57
N ARG A 78 7.35 7.72 13.11
CA ARG A 78 8.53 7.38 13.91
C ARG A 78 9.60 8.45 13.88
N SER A 79 9.80 9.07 12.73
CA SER A 79 11.01 9.88 12.49
C SER A 79 10.77 11.37 12.37
N SER A 80 9.51 11.80 12.38
CA SER A 80 9.18 13.20 12.17
C SER A 80 8.34 13.77 13.30
N ASN A 81 8.38 15.08 13.40
CA ASN A 81 7.60 15.80 14.41
C ASN A 81 6.30 16.29 13.80
N VAL A 82 5.56 15.37 13.20
CA VAL A 82 4.31 15.66 12.51
C VAL A 82 3.13 15.07 13.26
N THR A 83 1.97 15.70 13.11
CA THR A 83 0.74 15.19 13.72
C THR A 83 0.18 14.05 12.90
N VAL A 84 -0.68 13.25 13.52
CA VAL A 84 -1.38 12.16 12.82
C VAL A 84 -2.18 12.70 11.64
N THR A 85 -2.84 13.86 11.81
CA THR A 85 -3.59 14.48 10.73
C THR A 85 -2.69 14.86 9.55
N GLU A 86 -1.53 15.41 9.85
CA GLU A 86 -0.57 15.76 8.79
C GLU A 86 -0.09 14.52 8.04
N VAL A 87 0.22 13.46 8.76
CA VAL A 87 0.66 12.20 8.16
C VAL A 87 -0.44 11.65 7.25
N CYS A 88 -1.69 11.66 7.72
CA CYS A 88 -2.85 11.24 6.95
C CYS A 88 -2.87 11.91 5.57
N MET A 89 -2.73 13.21 5.55
CA MET A 89 -2.74 13.98 4.30
C MET A 89 -1.51 13.71 3.45
N LEU A 90 -0.35 13.63 4.08
CA LEU A 90 0.91 13.42 3.35
C LEU A 90 0.96 12.10 2.62
N VAL A 91 0.31 11.06 3.13
CA VAL A 91 0.32 9.75 2.49
C VAL A 91 -0.88 9.52 1.56
N GLY A 92 -1.69 10.54 1.35
CA GLY A 92 -2.72 10.50 0.32
C GLY A 92 -4.13 10.19 0.77
N TYR A 93 -4.40 10.18 2.06
CA TYR A 93 -5.77 10.01 2.56
C TYR A 93 -6.43 11.37 2.73
N SER A 94 -7.69 11.44 2.34
CA SER A 94 -8.48 12.66 2.50
C SER A 94 -9.34 12.64 3.76
N SER A 95 -9.42 11.48 4.42
CA SER A 95 -10.25 11.27 5.60
C SER A 95 -9.44 10.64 6.70
N LEU A 96 -9.42 11.29 7.86
CA LEU A 96 -8.70 10.77 9.02
C LEU A 96 -9.29 9.43 9.47
N GLY A 97 -10.62 9.27 9.38
CA GLY A 97 -11.27 8.02 9.75
C GLY A 97 -10.83 6.86 8.88
N SER A 98 -10.79 7.06 7.56
CA SER A 98 -10.33 6.03 6.63
C SER A 98 -8.87 5.67 6.88
N PHE A 99 -8.04 6.67 7.11
CA PHE A 99 -6.63 6.46 7.41
C PHE A 99 -6.46 5.64 8.69
N SER A 100 -7.11 6.07 9.76
CA SER A 100 -6.98 5.40 11.06
C SER A 100 -7.47 3.96 11.02
N SER A 101 -8.57 3.71 10.33
CA SER A 101 -9.11 2.36 10.17
C SER A 101 -8.14 1.46 9.43
N LYS A 102 -7.60 1.95 8.30
CA LYS A 102 -6.68 1.17 7.51
C LYS A 102 -5.37 0.94 8.26
N PHE A 103 -4.87 1.96 8.94
CA PHE A 103 -3.65 1.85 9.73
C PHE A 103 -3.83 0.77 10.81
N ARG A 104 -4.92 0.84 11.57
CA ARG A 104 -5.19 -0.13 12.62
C ARG A 104 -5.35 -1.54 12.04
N GLN A 105 -6.00 -1.66 10.90
CA GLN A 105 -6.18 -2.96 10.24
C GLN A 105 -4.84 -3.59 9.88
N LEU A 106 -3.91 -2.82 9.35
CA LEU A 106 -2.64 -3.33 8.86
C LEU A 106 -1.56 -3.41 9.93
N VAL A 107 -1.55 -2.47 10.86
CA VAL A 107 -0.48 -2.36 11.87
C VAL A 107 -0.89 -2.97 13.21
N GLY A 108 -2.17 -2.96 13.53
CA GLY A 108 -2.68 -3.55 14.76
C GLY A 108 -2.98 -2.56 15.87
N VAL A 109 -2.52 -1.32 15.73
CA VAL A 109 -2.79 -0.24 16.69
C VAL A 109 -3.15 1.02 15.91
N THR A 110 -3.73 2.01 16.59
CA THR A 110 -4.07 3.28 15.95
C THR A 110 -2.82 4.09 15.64
N PRO A 111 -2.90 5.05 14.71
CA PRO A 111 -1.75 5.91 14.43
C PRO A 111 -1.25 6.65 15.66
N SER A 112 -2.17 7.13 16.52
CA SER A 112 -1.80 7.85 17.75
C SER A 112 -1.07 6.95 18.73
N GLU A 113 -1.56 5.72 18.91
CA GLU A 113 -0.91 4.74 19.77
C GLU A 113 0.48 4.39 19.25
N TYR A 114 0.59 4.22 17.94
CA TYR A 114 1.86 3.91 17.30
C TYR A 114 2.86 5.03 17.51
N GLN A 115 2.43 6.27 17.27
CA GLN A 115 3.29 7.43 17.43
C GLN A 115 3.79 7.58 18.88
N ALA A 116 2.89 7.42 19.84
CA ALA A 116 3.22 7.51 21.25
C ALA A 116 4.24 6.45 21.66
N LYS A 117 4.08 5.24 21.16
CA LYS A 117 4.97 4.13 21.46
C LYS A 117 6.40 4.42 21.00
N PHE A 118 6.56 4.97 19.81
CA PHE A 118 7.90 5.26 19.26
C PHE A 118 8.45 6.60 19.69
N ALA A 119 7.60 7.52 20.14
CA ALA A 119 8.04 8.80 20.69
C ALA A 119 8.81 8.61 21.99
N ASP A 120 8.53 7.53 22.71
CA ASP A 120 9.18 7.23 23.99
C ASP A 120 10.49 6.44 23.81
N GLY A 121 11.04 6.42 22.61
CA GLY A 121 12.31 5.76 22.36
C GLY A 121 12.21 4.27 22.11
N ALA A 122 11.03 3.75 21.80
CA ALA A 122 10.88 2.33 21.47
C ALA A 122 11.65 1.99 20.21
N PRO A 123 12.15 0.73 20.09
CA PRO A 123 12.88 0.32 18.89
C PRO A 123 12.05 0.49 17.63
N ARG A 124 12.71 0.88 16.56
CA ARG A 124 12.05 1.01 15.26
C ARG A 124 11.82 -0.36 14.65
N ILE A 125 10.68 -0.51 14.04
CA ILE A 125 10.34 -1.70 13.28
C ILE A 125 10.14 -1.24 11.84
N PRO A 126 10.89 -1.79 10.86
CA PRO A 126 10.71 -1.39 9.45
C PRO A 126 9.27 -1.62 9.02
N GLY A 127 8.73 -0.68 8.22
CA GLY A 127 7.37 -0.79 7.74
C GLY A 127 7.11 -2.08 6.98
N CYS A 128 8.06 -2.46 6.14
CA CYS A 128 8.01 -3.69 5.38
C CYS A 128 7.87 -4.92 6.29
N TYR A 129 8.62 -4.94 7.39
CA TYR A 129 8.53 -6.01 8.37
C TYR A 129 7.12 -6.12 8.94
N VAL A 130 6.52 -4.99 9.28
CA VAL A 130 5.16 -4.98 9.84
C VAL A 130 4.17 -5.59 8.87
N PHE A 131 4.23 -5.27 7.59
CA PHE A 131 3.34 -5.85 6.59
C PHE A 131 3.57 -7.34 6.41
N MET A 132 4.82 -7.77 6.44
CA MET A 132 5.14 -9.18 6.24
C MET A 132 4.77 -10.04 7.45
N HIS A 133 4.87 -9.50 8.64
CA HIS A 133 4.72 -10.27 9.88
C HIS A 133 3.57 -9.81 10.76
N GLY A 134 3.07 -8.58 10.56
CA GLY A 134 2.07 -8.00 11.43
C GLY A 134 0.80 -8.80 11.56
N LEU A 135 0.31 -9.36 10.46
CA LEU A 135 -0.92 -10.15 10.50
C LEU A 135 -0.73 -11.45 11.28
N SER A 136 0.42 -12.10 11.11
CA SER A 136 0.74 -13.30 11.88
C SER A 136 0.89 -12.98 13.35
N ASP A 137 1.56 -11.88 13.64
CA ASP A 137 1.78 -11.48 15.03
C ASP A 137 0.47 -11.16 15.72
N ARG A 138 -0.44 -10.49 15.02
CA ARG A 138 -1.75 -10.19 15.59
C ARG A 138 -2.54 -11.45 15.87
N LYS A 139 -2.43 -12.45 15.01
CA LYS A 139 -3.09 -13.74 15.24
C LYS A 139 -2.53 -14.44 16.47
N ARG A 140 -1.21 -14.34 16.67
CA ARG A 140 -0.59 -14.95 17.83
C ARG A 140 -0.93 -14.23 19.12
N ASP A 141 -1.00 -12.93 19.05
CA ASP A 141 -1.28 -12.09 20.22
C ASP A 141 -2.76 -12.05 20.57
N GLY A 142 -3.58 -12.29 19.59
CA GLY A 142 -5.01 -12.23 19.77
C GLY A 142 -5.60 -13.54 20.07
#